data_60de81da7245a9de150816431b1a0970
#
_entry.id   60de81da7245a9de150816431b1a0970
#
_cell.length_a   1.000
_cell.length_b   1.000
_cell.length_c   1.000
_cell.angle_alpha   90.00
_cell.angle_beta   90.00
_cell.angle_gamma   90.00
#
_symmetry.space_group_name_H-M   'P 1'
#
loop_
_entity.id
_entity.type
_entity.pdbx_description
1 polymer ?
#
loop_
_entity_poly.entity_id
_entity_poly.type
_entity_poly.pdbx_seq_one_letter_code
_entity_poly.pdbx_strand_id
1 'polypeptide(L)'
;MGCRADSGWRGAVTSTPPKDTVSNGSSAAMPRMRLGTFFAEILPLAGFFIGFHLYGLFVAAAVSVGLGALVMSVNWWREKRLARFALFSVIMSGSLTVAAFYFHAAVFIKIQPTLFNGLFAAVLLGGLLFQRAMMREFFGTQFFLNDKTWFILSRRWGLYFLVLAVLNEVVWRHFTDAEWVAYKTFFVAPASFLFMLAQLPVTLRGRLTLPPDKPV
;
A
#
# COMPACT_ATOMS: atom_id res chain seq x y z
N MET A 1 -47.36 68.15 17.28
CA MET A 1 -47.84 67.73 18.59
C MET A 1 -47.09 66.53 19.05
N GLY A 2 -46.34 66.70 20.06
CA GLY A 2 -46.00 66.00 21.24
C GLY A 2 -44.77 65.10 21.09
N CYS A 3 -43.61 65.55 21.39
CA CYS A 3 -42.82 65.50 22.63
C CYS A 3 -42.97 64.20 23.41
N ARG A 4 -41.90 63.41 23.54
CA ARG A 4 -41.13 63.31 24.78
C ARG A 4 -39.93 62.41 24.70
N ALA A 5 -38.81 62.99 25.09
CA ALA A 5 -37.59 62.32 25.48
C ALA A 5 -37.77 61.56 26.79
N ASP A 6 -36.93 60.53 26.99
CA ASP A 6 -36.27 60.17 28.27
C ASP A 6 -35.30 59.07 28.01
N SER A 7 -34.06 59.37 28.17
CA SER A 7 -33.19 59.29 29.32
C SER A 7 -32.77 57.88 29.68
N GLY A 8 -31.48 57.56 29.37
CA GLY A 8 -30.53 57.15 30.36
C GLY A 8 -30.52 55.73 30.80
N TRP A 9 -29.61 54.96 30.20
CA TRP A 9 -28.92 53.91 30.95
C TRP A 9 -27.43 53.90 30.61
N ARG A 10 -26.66 54.56 31.46
CA ARG A 10 -25.21 54.30 31.57
C ARG A 10 -25.04 53.06 32.41
N GLY A 11 -24.82 51.96 31.77
CA GLY A 11 -24.30 50.74 32.37
C GLY A 11 -22.91 50.52 31.89
N ALA A 12 -21.91 50.91 32.66
CA ALA A 12 -20.53 50.57 32.44
C ALA A 12 -20.36 49.04 32.63
N VAL A 13 -20.39 48.31 31.55
CA VAL A 13 -19.95 46.91 31.57
C VAL A 13 -18.43 46.89 31.41
N THR A 14 -17.74 46.73 32.52
CA THR A 14 -16.35 46.33 32.54
C THR A 14 -16.25 44.92 31.99
N SER A 15 -16.02 44.84 30.67
CA SER A 15 -15.70 43.58 30.03
C SER A 15 -14.24 43.22 30.36
N THR A 16 -14.10 42.38 31.36
CA THR A 16 -12.88 41.62 31.56
C THR A 16 -12.66 40.73 30.31
N PRO A 17 -11.53 40.83 29.61
CA PRO A 17 -11.29 39.95 28.48
C PRO A 17 -11.19 38.50 29.01
N PRO A 18 -11.77 37.51 28.29
CA PRO A 18 -11.61 36.13 28.68
C PRO A 18 -10.14 35.78 28.64
N LYS A 19 -9.62 35.20 29.73
CA LYS A 19 -8.32 34.58 29.81
C LYS A 19 -8.24 33.55 28.69
N ASP A 20 -7.41 33.88 27.72
CA ASP A 20 -6.99 32.90 26.70
C ASP A 20 -6.41 31.70 27.45
N THR A 21 -7.23 30.67 27.57
CA THR A 21 -6.70 29.34 27.84
C THR A 21 -5.85 28.96 26.66
N VAL A 22 -4.55 29.14 26.83
CA VAL A 22 -3.53 28.53 25.97
C VAL A 22 -3.82 27.04 26.01
N SER A 23 -4.60 26.56 25.04
CA SER A 23 -4.78 25.15 24.83
C SER A 23 -3.43 24.61 24.41
N ASN A 24 -2.84 23.89 25.34
CA ASN A 24 -1.67 23.05 25.13
C ASN A 24 -1.73 22.41 23.76
N GLY A 25 -0.63 22.61 23.03
CA GLY A 25 -0.39 22.00 21.74
C GLY A 25 -0.78 20.54 21.76
N SER A 26 -1.76 20.24 20.96
CA SER A 26 -2.04 18.90 20.49
C SER A 26 -0.76 18.41 19.83
N SER A 27 0.09 17.72 20.63
CA SER A 27 1.16 16.89 20.09
C SER A 27 0.50 15.97 19.08
N ALA A 28 0.68 16.26 17.81
CA ALA A 28 0.33 15.36 16.74
C ALA A 28 1.01 14.02 17.06
N ALA A 29 0.24 13.11 17.65
CA ALA A 29 0.73 11.78 17.96
C ALA A 29 1.19 11.19 16.63
N MET A 30 2.49 11.11 16.43
CA MET A 30 3.07 10.38 15.30
C MET A 30 2.38 9.02 15.27
N PRO A 31 1.90 8.57 14.10
CA PRO A 31 1.31 7.26 14.00
C PRO A 31 2.33 6.27 14.54
N ARG A 32 2.02 5.63 15.67
CA ARG A 32 2.86 4.57 16.22
C ARG A 32 2.95 3.52 15.11
N MET A 33 4.07 3.48 14.40
CA MET A 33 4.39 2.38 13.52
C MET A 33 4.22 1.11 14.36
N ARG A 34 3.20 0.34 14.05
CA ARG A 34 2.96 -0.94 14.74
C ARG A 34 4.08 -1.86 14.28
N LEU A 35 5.16 -1.92 15.07
CA LEU A 35 6.29 -2.82 14.83
C LEU A 35 5.82 -4.23 14.46
N GLY A 36 4.72 -4.70 15.07
CA GLY A 36 4.12 -5.97 14.74
C GLY A 36 3.64 -6.10 13.29
N THR A 37 3.12 -5.04 12.67
CA THR A 37 2.72 -5.06 11.25
C THR A 37 3.95 -5.15 10.34
N PHE A 38 5.00 -4.40 10.66
CA PHE A 38 6.27 -4.44 9.93
C PHE A 38 6.91 -5.85 9.98
N PHE A 39 6.97 -6.46 11.18
CA PHE A 39 7.48 -7.83 11.30
C PHE A 39 6.60 -8.84 10.57
N ALA A 40 5.27 -8.67 10.56
CA ALA A 40 4.36 -9.53 9.85
C ALA A 40 4.56 -9.51 8.32
N GLU A 41 4.94 -8.36 7.77
CA GLU A 41 5.22 -8.22 6.33
C GLU A 41 6.59 -8.78 5.94
N ILE A 42 7.59 -8.68 6.82
CA ILE A 42 8.94 -9.19 6.56
C ILE A 42 9.04 -10.70 6.77
N LEU A 43 8.25 -11.27 7.67
CA LEU A 43 8.31 -12.68 8.05
C LEU A 43 8.22 -13.66 6.87
N PRO A 44 7.29 -13.53 5.91
CA PRO A 44 7.23 -14.40 4.75
C PRO A 44 8.46 -14.27 3.83
N LEU A 45 9.01 -13.06 3.69
CA LEU A 45 10.20 -12.81 2.88
C LEU A 45 11.45 -13.42 3.53
N ALA A 46 11.62 -13.22 4.84
CA ALA A 46 12.72 -13.81 5.60
C ALA A 46 12.63 -15.36 5.57
N GLY A 47 11.42 -15.91 5.76
CA GLY A 47 11.17 -17.34 5.68
C GLY A 47 11.47 -17.91 4.29
N PHE A 48 11.14 -17.18 3.23
CA PHE A 48 11.51 -17.55 1.87
C PHE A 48 13.04 -17.62 1.70
N PHE A 49 13.75 -16.59 2.15
CA PHE A 49 15.21 -16.51 1.98
C PHE A 49 15.94 -17.59 2.78
N ILE A 50 15.57 -17.79 4.04
CA ILE A 50 16.14 -18.85 4.88
C ILE A 50 15.81 -20.23 4.31
N GLY A 51 14.56 -20.47 3.94
CA GLY A 51 14.11 -21.72 3.34
C GLY A 51 14.84 -22.03 2.03
N PHE A 52 15.11 -21.02 1.22
CA PHE A 52 15.86 -21.18 -0.03
C PHE A 52 17.32 -21.63 0.21
N HIS A 53 18.00 -21.00 1.16
CA HIS A 53 19.39 -21.35 1.48
C HIS A 53 19.54 -22.72 2.12
N LEU A 54 18.57 -23.17 2.90
CA LEU A 54 18.66 -24.45 3.62
C LEU A 54 18.11 -25.63 2.82
N TYR A 55 17.03 -25.43 2.06
CA TYR A 55 16.25 -26.53 1.49
C TYR A 55 15.87 -26.31 0.00
N GLY A 56 16.30 -25.20 -0.61
CA GLY A 56 16.02 -24.89 -2.01
C GLY A 56 14.67 -24.23 -2.27
N LEU A 57 14.38 -24.00 -3.56
CA LEU A 57 13.28 -23.12 -4.02
C LEU A 57 11.88 -23.62 -3.63
N PHE A 58 11.62 -24.92 -3.69
CA PHE A 58 10.29 -25.48 -3.39
C PHE A 58 9.91 -25.30 -1.92
N VAL A 59 10.85 -25.63 -1.01
CA VAL A 59 10.64 -25.48 0.42
C VAL A 59 10.52 -24.00 0.78
N ALA A 60 11.35 -23.14 0.18
CA ALA A 60 11.25 -21.69 0.36
C ALA A 60 9.87 -21.14 0.01
N ALA A 61 9.32 -21.56 -1.13
CA ALA A 61 7.98 -21.15 -1.56
C ALA A 61 6.90 -21.64 -0.59
N ALA A 62 6.96 -22.90 -0.18
CA ALA A 62 6.00 -23.48 0.78
C ALA A 62 6.04 -22.75 2.14
N VAL A 63 7.24 -22.50 2.68
CA VAL A 63 7.44 -21.76 3.93
C VAL A 63 6.89 -20.34 3.82
N SER A 64 7.20 -19.63 2.74
CA SER A 64 6.72 -18.26 2.51
C SER A 64 5.19 -18.19 2.43
N VAL A 65 4.56 -19.10 1.68
CA VAL A 65 3.09 -19.18 1.57
C VAL A 65 2.46 -19.54 2.90
N GLY A 66 3.03 -20.50 3.64
CA GLY A 66 2.57 -20.90 4.98
C GLY A 66 2.63 -19.74 5.98
N LEU A 67 3.75 -19.00 6.01
CA LEU A 67 3.89 -17.80 6.85
C LEU A 67 2.93 -16.68 6.42
N GLY A 68 2.73 -16.47 5.12
CA GLY A 68 1.75 -15.50 4.61
C GLY A 68 0.32 -15.85 5.01
N ALA A 69 -0.06 -17.11 4.92
CA ALA A 69 -1.35 -17.61 5.37
C ALA A 69 -1.53 -17.48 6.89
N LEU A 70 -0.48 -17.75 7.68
CA LEU A 70 -0.49 -17.58 9.13
C LEU A 70 -0.70 -16.10 9.49
N VAL A 71 0.07 -15.20 8.90
CA VAL A 71 -0.06 -13.73 9.12
C VAL A 71 -1.47 -13.26 8.75
N MET A 72 -2.01 -13.71 7.61
CA MET A 72 -3.36 -13.38 7.18
C MET A 72 -4.40 -13.88 8.19
N SER A 73 -4.26 -15.13 8.70
CA SER A 73 -5.17 -15.71 9.69
C SER A 73 -5.15 -14.96 11.01
N VAL A 74 -3.96 -14.56 11.47
CA VAL A 74 -3.79 -13.75 12.69
C VAL A 74 -4.43 -12.38 12.52
N ASN A 75 -4.21 -11.72 11.38
CA ASN A 75 -4.81 -10.41 11.10
C ASN A 75 -6.34 -10.51 11.01
N TRP A 76 -6.85 -11.55 10.37
CA TRP A 76 -8.30 -11.78 10.33
C TRP A 76 -8.89 -11.98 11.73
N TRP A 77 -8.22 -12.76 12.57
CA TRP A 77 -8.67 -13.00 13.94
C TRP A 77 -8.70 -11.72 14.80
N ARG A 78 -7.71 -10.83 14.58
CA ARG A 78 -7.57 -9.56 15.32
C ARG A 78 -8.50 -8.46 14.81
N GLU A 79 -8.65 -8.31 13.49
CA GLU A 79 -9.36 -7.19 12.87
C GLU A 79 -10.75 -7.56 12.37
N LYS A 80 -11.08 -8.86 12.34
CA LYS A 80 -12.33 -9.44 11.79
C LYS A 80 -12.68 -8.93 10.39
N ARG A 81 -11.70 -8.43 9.65
CA ARG A 81 -11.82 -7.98 8.27
C ARG A 81 -10.85 -8.74 7.40
N LEU A 82 -11.38 -9.50 6.44
CA LEU A 82 -10.57 -10.15 5.41
C LEU A 82 -10.21 -9.10 4.35
N ALA A 83 -8.92 -8.83 4.22
CA ALA A 83 -8.41 -8.09 3.09
C ALA A 83 -8.56 -8.96 1.84
N ARG A 84 -9.53 -8.66 0.99
CA ARG A 84 -9.85 -9.44 -0.24
C ARG A 84 -8.61 -9.68 -1.10
N PHE A 85 -7.74 -8.68 -1.15
CA PHE A 85 -6.48 -8.77 -1.89
C PHE A 85 -5.49 -9.78 -1.26
N ALA A 86 -5.34 -9.78 0.07
CA ALA A 86 -4.49 -10.74 0.77
C ALA A 86 -4.98 -12.18 0.57
N LEU A 87 -6.30 -12.40 0.64
CA LEU A 87 -6.92 -13.70 0.38
C LEU A 87 -6.62 -14.16 -1.06
N PHE A 88 -6.83 -13.31 -2.05
CA PHE A 88 -6.50 -13.58 -3.45
C PHE A 88 -5.02 -13.94 -3.63
N SER A 89 -4.11 -13.17 -3.01
CA SER A 89 -2.67 -13.42 -3.08
C SER A 89 -2.28 -14.77 -2.49
N VAL A 90 -2.83 -15.14 -1.33
CA VAL A 90 -2.53 -16.43 -0.67
C VAL A 90 -3.07 -17.59 -1.49
N ILE A 91 -4.29 -17.50 -2.01
CA ILE A 91 -4.88 -18.55 -2.86
C ILE A 91 -4.05 -18.72 -4.12
N MET A 92 -3.71 -17.63 -4.81
CA MET A 92 -2.91 -17.67 -6.04
C MET A 92 -1.51 -18.25 -5.80
N SER A 93 -0.79 -17.74 -4.79
CA SER A 93 0.53 -18.26 -4.40
C SER A 93 0.47 -19.72 -3.98
N GLY A 94 -0.53 -20.09 -3.16
CA GLY A 94 -0.72 -21.44 -2.71
C GLY A 94 -0.98 -22.40 -3.86
N SER A 95 -1.88 -22.04 -4.78
CA SER A 95 -2.19 -22.87 -5.97
C SER A 95 -0.97 -23.10 -6.84
N LEU A 96 -0.19 -22.05 -7.11
CA LEU A 96 1.03 -22.16 -7.91
C LEU A 96 2.11 -22.99 -7.18
N THR A 97 2.22 -22.84 -5.86
CA THR A 97 3.16 -23.65 -5.07
C THR A 97 2.75 -25.13 -5.06
N VAL A 98 1.47 -25.45 -4.88
CA VAL A 98 0.96 -26.83 -4.98
C VAL A 98 1.21 -27.41 -6.37
N ALA A 99 0.95 -26.63 -7.43
CA ALA A 99 1.25 -27.05 -8.80
C ALA A 99 2.76 -27.31 -8.99
N ALA A 100 3.63 -26.46 -8.42
CA ALA A 100 5.08 -26.66 -8.48
C ALA A 100 5.51 -27.98 -7.84
N PHE A 101 4.95 -28.35 -6.69
CA PHE A 101 5.20 -29.64 -6.04
C PHE A 101 4.65 -30.81 -6.84
N TYR A 102 3.41 -30.71 -7.32
CA TYR A 102 2.76 -31.80 -8.05
C TYR A 102 3.44 -32.13 -9.38
N PHE A 103 3.82 -31.10 -10.13
CA PHE A 103 4.49 -31.23 -11.42
C PHE A 103 6.02 -31.28 -11.31
N HIS A 104 6.60 -31.18 -10.12
CA HIS A 104 8.03 -31.05 -9.88
C HIS A 104 8.69 -29.94 -10.72
N ALA A 105 7.98 -28.87 -10.98
CA ALA A 105 8.38 -27.81 -11.89
C ALA A 105 8.46 -26.44 -11.19
N ALA A 106 9.68 -25.97 -10.97
CA ALA A 106 9.96 -24.67 -10.35
C ALA A 106 9.38 -23.47 -11.11
N VAL A 107 9.00 -23.68 -12.39
CA VAL A 107 8.38 -22.63 -13.22
C VAL A 107 7.14 -22.02 -12.61
N PHE A 108 6.31 -22.80 -11.90
CA PHE A 108 5.09 -22.29 -11.27
C PHE A 108 5.38 -21.28 -10.15
N ILE A 109 6.52 -21.41 -9.47
CA ILE A 109 6.98 -20.45 -8.46
C ILE A 109 7.54 -19.20 -9.13
N LYS A 110 8.32 -19.40 -10.19
CA LYS A 110 9.02 -18.31 -10.88
C LYS A 110 8.11 -17.43 -11.74
N ILE A 111 7.03 -18.00 -12.30
CA ILE A 111 6.05 -17.25 -13.11
C ILE A 111 5.10 -16.39 -12.25
N GLN A 112 4.95 -16.71 -10.96
CA GLN A 112 4.04 -15.99 -10.07
C GLN A 112 4.25 -14.46 -10.09
N PRO A 113 5.48 -13.91 -9.98
CA PRO A 113 5.68 -12.47 -10.07
C PRO A 113 5.28 -11.89 -11.43
N THR A 114 5.48 -12.62 -12.53
CA THR A 114 5.02 -12.21 -13.86
C THR A 114 3.51 -12.09 -13.90
N LEU A 115 2.77 -13.06 -13.36
CA LEU A 115 1.30 -13.04 -13.34
C LEU A 115 0.77 -11.87 -12.51
N PHE A 116 1.30 -11.66 -11.29
CA PHE A 116 0.86 -10.55 -10.44
C PHE A 116 1.18 -9.19 -11.05
N ASN A 117 2.43 -8.97 -11.43
CA ASN A 117 2.83 -7.70 -12.04
C ASN A 117 2.13 -7.46 -13.37
N GLY A 118 1.98 -8.49 -14.20
CA GLY A 118 1.25 -8.42 -15.47
C GLY A 118 -0.23 -8.07 -15.27
N LEU A 119 -0.89 -8.69 -14.29
CA LEU A 119 -2.29 -8.38 -13.94
C LEU A 119 -2.44 -6.93 -13.48
N PHE A 120 -1.57 -6.47 -12.56
CA PHE A 120 -1.61 -5.07 -12.12
C PHE A 120 -1.32 -4.09 -13.26
N ALA A 121 -0.33 -4.39 -14.10
CA ALA A 121 -0.04 -3.59 -15.28
C ALA A 121 -1.25 -3.52 -16.21
N ALA A 122 -1.88 -4.66 -16.51
CA ALA A 122 -3.05 -4.73 -17.37
C ALA A 122 -4.26 -3.94 -16.80
N VAL A 123 -4.53 -4.07 -15.50
CA VAL A 123 -5.62 -3.34 -14.84
C VAL A 123 -5.35 -1.83 -14.82
N LEU A 124 -4.14 -1.41 -14.44
CA LEU A 124 -3.80 0.01 -14.32
C LEU A 124 -3.71 0.69 -15.69
N LEU A 125 -3.02 0.08 -16.65
CA LEU A 125 -2.88 0.64 -18.00
C LEU A 125 -4.15 0.47 -18.81
N GLY A 126 -4.82 -0.68 -18.71
CA GLY A 126 -6.13 -0.92 -19.33
C GLY A 126 -7.17 0.07 -18.84
N GLY A 127 -7.23 0.37 -17.54
CA GLY A 127 -8.12 1.39 -17.00
C GLY A 127 -7.91 2.77 -17.64
N LEU A 128 -6.66 3.13 -17.93
CA LEU A 128 -6.35 4.41 -18.60
C LEU A 128 -6.91 4.48 -20.03
N LEU A 129 -6.96 3.35 -20.75
CA LEU A 129 -7.59 3.31 -22.09
C LEU A 129 -9.07 3.65 -22.01
N PHE A 130 -9.73 3.32 -20.90
CA PHE A 130 -11.14 3.65 -20.64
C PHE A 130 -11.31 4.96 -19.85
N GLN A 131 -10.29 5.82 -19.81
CA GLN A 131 -10.29 7.09 -19.09
C GLN A 131 -10.60 6.93 -17.59
N ARG A 132 -10.23 5.80 -17.00
CA ARG A 132 -10.39 5.50 -15.58
C ARG A 132 -9.04 5.35 -14.89
N ALA A 133 -8.79 6.15 -13.88
CA ALA A 133 -7.61 6.03 -13.05
C ALA A 133 -7.84 4.91 -12.01
N MET A 134 -7.51 3.66 -12.34
CA MET A 134 -7.75 2.50 -11.47
C MET A 134 -7.06 2.61 -10.11
N MET A 135 -5.96 3.36 -10.01
CA MET A 135 -5.30 3.65 -8.73
C MET A 135 -6.25 4.36 -7.75
N ARG A 136 -7.18 5.19 -8.24
CA ARG A 136 -8.21 5.84 -7.42
C ARG A 136 -9.20 4.83 -6.84
N GLU A 137 -9.60 3.82 -7.62
CA GLU A 137 -10.54 2.77 -7.16
C GLU A 137 -9.92 1.95 -6.00
N PHE A 138 -8.61 1.73 -6.04
CA PHE A 138 -7.91 0.98 -5.00
C PHE A 138 -7.57 1.81 -3.74
N PHE A 139 -7.20 3.07 -3.91
CA PHE A 139 -6.62 3.90 -2.85
C PHE A 139 -7.38 5.21 -2.58
N GLY A 140 -8.46 5.48 -3.30
CA GLY A 140 -9.22 6.72 -3.18
C GLY A 140 -9.87 6.97 -1.81
N THR A 141 -10.06 5.92 -1.02
CA THR A 141 -10.54 6.03 0.36
C THR A 141 -9.44 6.43 1.36
N GLN A 142 -8.18 6.22 0.99
CA GLN A 142 -7.02 6.48 1.87
C GLN A 142 -6.32 7.80 1.54
N PHE A 143 -6.38 8.22 0.26
CA PHE A 143 -5.70 9.41 -0.22
C PHE A 143 -6.66 10.31 -0.99
N PHE A 144 -6.72 11.58 -0.60
CA PHE A 144 -7.50 12.60 -1.31
C PHE A 144 -6.57 13.34 -2.27
N LEU A 145 -6.57 12.93 -3.53
CA LEU A 145 -5.74 13.48 -4.58
C LEU A 145 -6.61 14.02 -5.72
N ASN A 146 -6.07 14.98 -6.48
CA ASN A 146 -6.73 15.46 -7.68
C ASN A 146 -6.73 14.40 -8.79
N ASP A 147 -7.67 14.48 -9.72
CA ASP A 147 -7.85 13.50 -10.79
C ASP A 147 -6.60 13.37 -11.66
N LYS A 148 -5.95 14.48 -11.99
CA LYS A 148 -4.69 14.49 -12.78
C LYS A 148 -3.60 13.65 -12.11
N THR A 149 -3.46 13.75 -10.79
CA THR A 149 -2.47 12.97 -10.02
C THR A 149 -2.81 11.49 -10.04
N TRP A 150 -4.10 11.11 -9.94
CA TRP A 150 -4.53 9.72 -10.05
C TRP A 150 -4.17 9.10 -11.40
N PHE A 151 -4.37 9.84 -12.51
CA PHE A 151 -3.98 9.39 -13.85
C PHE A 151 -2.45 9.22 -13.97
N ILE A 152 -1.66 10.18 -13.44
CA ILE A 152 -0.20 10.10 -13.46
C ILE A 152 0.28 8.88 -12.67
N LEU A 153 -0.26 8.65 -11.46
CA LEU A 153 0.10 7.50 -10.62
C LEU A 153 -0.30 6.19 -11.29
N SER A 154 -1.52 6.07 -11.82
CA SER A 154 -1.96 4.86 -12.53
C SER A 154 -1.03 4.50 -13.69
N ARG A 155 -0.61 5.50 -14.48
CA ARG A 155 0.33 5.29 -15.59
C ARG A 155 1.71 4.85 -15.10
N ARG A 156 2.27 5.55 -14.12
CA ARG A 156 3.62 5.26 -13.61
C ARG A 156 3.70 3.88 -12.97
N TRP A 157 2.74 3.55 -12.09
CA TRP A 157 2.67 2.24 -11.46
C TRP A 157 2.38 1.14 -12.46
N GLY A 158 1.49 1.36 -13.43
CA GLY A 158 1.19 0.39 -14.48
C GLY A 158 2.41 0.08 -15.34
N LEU A 159 3.18 1.10 -15.76
CA LEU A 159 4.43 0.92 -16.50
C LEU A 159 5.50 0.22 -15.65
N TYR A 160 5.61 0.57 -14.36
CA TYR A 160 6.55 -0.07 -13.45
C TYR A 160 6.26 -1.56 -13.30
N PHE A 161 5.00 -1.94 -13.07
CA PHE A 161 4.61 -3.35 -13.00
C PHE A 161 4.84 -4.09 -14.32
N LEU A 162 4.59 -3.45 -15.46
CA LEU A 162 4.89 -4.03 -16.77
C LEU A 162 6.38 -4.34 -16.92
N VAL A 163 7.25 -3.39 -16.56
CA VAL A 163 8.70 -3.58 -16.57
C VAL A 163 9.11 -4.73 -15.65
N LEU A 164 8.56 -4.79 -14.44
CA LEU A 164 8.86 -5.90 -13.52
C LEU A 164 8.39 -7.25 -14.05
N ALA A 165 7.24 -7.32 -14.71
CA ALA A 165 6.74 -8.56 -15.31
C ALA A 165 7.67 -9.04 -16.43
N VAL A 166 8.08 -8.14 -17.34
CA VAL A 166 9.00 -8.46 -18.44
C VAL A 166 10.39 -8.86 -17.90
N LEU A 167 10.94 -8.10 -16.95
CA LEU A 167 12.22 -8.42 -16.35
C LEU A 167 12.19 -9.77 -15.63
N ASN A 168 11.13 -10.08 -14.89
CA ASN A 168 11.00 -11.39 -14.25
C ASN A 168 10.98 -12.51 -15.29
N GLU A 169 10.26 -12.32 -16.40
CA GLU A 169 10.19 -13.31 -17.49
C GLU A 169 11.55 -13.56 -18.11
N VAL A 170 12.34 -12.52 -18.35
CA VAL A 170 13.70 -12.64 -18.88
C VAL A 170 14.61 -13.35 -17.87
N VAL A 171 14.59 -12.93 -16.61
CA VAL A 171 15.51 -13.45 -15.59
C VAL A 171 15.26 -14.93 -15.31
N TRP A 172 13.99 -15.35 -15.08
CA TRP A 172 13.75 -16.75 -14.76
C TRP A 172 13.99 -17.72 -15.93
N ARG A 173 13.97 -17.22 -17.18
CA ARG A 173 14.25 -18.04 -18.38
C ARG A 173 15.71 -18.21 -18.68
N HIS A 174 16.55 -17.25 -18.31
CA HIS A 174 17.96 -17.20 -18.73
C HIS A 174 18.96 -17.39 -17.60
N PHE A 175 18.51 -17.34 -16.36
CA PHE A 175 19.37 -17.40 -15.18
C PHE A 175 19.00 -18.56 -14.25
N THR A 176 19.92 -18.93 -13.37
CA THR A 176 19.71 -19.97 -12.36
C THR A 176 18.73 -19.57 -11.28
N ASP A 177 18.24 -20.54 -10.48
CA ASP A 177 17.35 -20.28 -9.35
C ASP A 177 17.99 -19.33 -8.33
N ALA A 178 19.28 -19.50 -8.05
CA ALA A 178 20.01 -18.65 -7.11
C ALA A 178 20.12 -17.20 -7.61
N GLU A 179 20.41 -17.00 -8.88
CA GLU A 179 20.47 -15.68 -9.51
C GLU A 179 19.09 -15.01 -9.56
N TRP A 180 18.03 -15.77 -9.83
CA TRP A 180 16.65 -15.26 -9.78
C TRP A 180 16.25 -14.81 -8.37
N VAL A 181 16.61 -15.57 -7.33
CA VAL A 181 16.37 -15.16 -5.94
C VAL A 181 17.20 -13.93 -5.58
N ALA A 182 18.47 -13.88 -5.98
CA ALA A 182 19.32 -12.71 -5.78
C ALA A 182 18.76 -11.47 -6.49
N TYR A 183 18.32 -11.61 -7.74
CA TYR A 183 17.63 -10.54 -8.49
C TYR A 183 16.42 -10.00 -7.73
N LYS A 184 15.54 -10.86 -7.23
CA LYS A 184 14.36 -10.42 -6.46
C LYS A 184 14.73 -9.66 -5.19
N THR A 185 15.74 -10.16 -4.47
CA THR A 185 16.12 -9.62 -3.16
C THR A 185 16.93 -8.34 -3.28
N PHE A 186 17.94 -8.34 -4.15
CA PHE A 186 18.92 -7.25 -4.21
C PHE A 186 18.64 -6.21 -5.29
N PHE A 187 17.79 -6.53 -6.27
CA PHE A 187 17.42 -5.59 -7.31
C PHE A 187 15.95 -5.15 -7.19
N VAL A 188 15.00 -6.09 -7.24
CA VAL A 188 13.57 -5.73 -7.29
C VAL A 188 13.11 -5.04 -5.99
N ALA A 189 13.51 -5.53 -4.82
CA ALA A 189 13.07 -4.96 -3.56
C ALA A 189 13.61 -3.53 -3.35
N PRO A 190 14.92 -3.22 -3.51
CA PRO A 190 15.40 -1.84 -3.43
C PRO A 190 14.85 -0.94 -4.54
N ALA A 191 14.72 -1.43 -5.77
CA ALA A 191 14.15 -0.67 -6.88
C ALA A 191 12.69 -0.29 -6.61
N SER A 192 11.90 -1.21 -6.04
CA SER A 192 10.51 -0.94 -5.65
C SER A 192 10.41 0.12 -4.56
N PHE A 193 11.29 0.05 -3.58
CA PHE A 193 11.36 1.06 -2.52
C PHE A 193 11.72 2.44 -3.08
N LEU A 194 12.76 2.53 -3.91
CA LEU A 194 13.16 3.78 -4.56
C LEU A 194 12.07 4.32 -5.48
N PHE A 195 11.41 3.45 -6.24
CA PHE A 195 10.29 3.85 -7.09
C PHE A 195 9.13 4.42 -6.26
N MET A 196 8.80 3.78 -5.13
CA MET A 196 7.77 4.27 -4.21
C MET A 196 8.14 5.66 -3.66
N LEU A 197 9.38 5.87 -3.23
CA LEU A 197 9.86 7.17 -2.78
C LEU A 197 9.78 8.23 -3.89
N ALA A 198 10.10 7.87 -5.12
CA ALA A 198 10.01 8.77 -6.28
C ALA A 198 8.57 9.21 -6.61
N GLN A 199 7.54 8.49 -6.12
CA GLN A 199 6.14 8.91 -6.26
C GLN A 199 5.70 9.92 -5.19
N LEU A 200 6.42 10.05 -4.07
CA LEU A 200 6.05 10.95 -2.96
C LEU A 200 5.88 12.40 -3.42
N PRO A 201 6.79 13.02 -4.20
CA PRO A 201 6.62 14.41 -4.64
C PRO A 201 5.35 14.63 -5.46
N VAL A 202 4.98 13.66 -6.31
CA VAL A 202 3.77 13.73 -7.15
C VAL A 202 2.53 13.61 -6.27
N THR A 203 2.54 12.68 -5.32
CA THR A 203 1.45 12.47 -4.37
C THR A 203 1.23 13.69 -3.47
N LEU A 204 2.31 14.26 -2.94
CA LEU A 204 2.24 15.44 -2.06
C LEU A 204 1.72 16.68 -2.79
N ARG A 205 2.19 16.92 -4.02
CA ARG A 205 1.72 18.04 -4.85
C ARG A 205 0.27 17.92 -5.30
N GLY A 206 -0.21 16.69 -5.44
CA GLY A 206 -1.59 16.42 -5.85
C GLY A 206 -2.59 16.30 -4.70
N ARG A 207 -2.16 16.47 -3.46
CA ARG A 207 -3.00 16.33 -2.29
C ARG A 207 -4.03 17.45 -2.20
N LEU A 208 -5.31 17.07 -2.03
CA LEU A 208 -6.39 18.01 -1.78
C LEU A 208 -6.47 18.28 -0.28
N THR A 209 -6.51 19.56 0.10
CA THR A 209 -6.84 19.97 1.47
C THR A 209 -8.34 19.78 1.64
N LEU A 210 -8.73 18.87 2.52
CA LEU A 210 -10.14 18.72 2.90
C LEU A 210 -10.59 19.98 3.66
N PRO A 211 -11.82 20.49 3.40
CA PRO A 211 -12.43 21.47 4.27
C PRO A 211 -12.55 20.92 5.69
N PRO A 212 -12.40 21.75 6.73
CA PRO A 212 -12.35 21.30 8.13
C PRO A 212 -13.64 20.62 8.62
N ASP A 213 -14.72 20.63 7.87
CA ASP A 213 -16.07 20.21 8.31
C ASP A 213 -16.54 18.84 7.80
N LYS A 214 -15.68 18.04 7.16
CA LYS A 214 -16.07 16.66 6.80
C LYS A 214 -15.43 15.66 7.77
N PRO A 215 -16.23 15.00 8.62
CA PRO A 215 -15.75 13.90 9.44
C PRO A 215 -15.30 12.75 8.52
N VAL A 216 -14.20 12.14 8.90
CA VAL A 216 -13.57 10.95 8.24
C VAL A 216 -14.37 9.70 8.58
#